data_5653993aab88684993d7ecc39e1898f1
#
_entry.id   5653993aab88684993d7ecc39e1898f1
#
_cell.length_a   1.000
_cell.length_b   1.000
_cell.length_c   1.000
_cell.angle_alpha   90.00
_cell.angle_beta   90.00
_cell.angle_gamma   90.00
#
_symmetry.space_group_name_H-M   'P 1'
#
loop_
_entity.id
_entity.type
_entity.pdbx_description
1 polymer ?
#
loop_
_entity_poly.entity_id
_entity_poly.type
_entity_poly.pdbx_seq_one_letter_code
_entity_poly.pdbx_strand_id
1 'polypeptide(L)'
;MIDFSKYQFHPVIKIPKDYEVYDFTQGYDENRPLKTPYGIGKYNEKRKNMYVGELYKDQRDIHMGIDIGAPVGDSVHAFYDGEIFLTGYNGLSLSYGYTLITKHLLGGVDIYALYGHLDNKSIQNKVPGQKIKQGDVIAWIGDRSENGGLNPHLHFQLSYIKPEECHIPGVVHERDLEKSLQIYPDPQCVLGKLY
;
A
#
# COMPACT_ATOMS: atom_id res chain seq x y z
N MET A 1 -9.36 7.83 -18.50
CA MET A 1 -9.08 7.82 -17.05
C MET A 1 -10.32 7.25 -16.35
N ILE A 2 -10.16 6.44 -15.30
CA ILE A 2 -11.30 5.87 -14.56
C ILE A 2 -12.02 6.99 -13.80
N ASP A 3 -13.36 7.00 -13.88
CA ASP A 3 -14.20 7.83 -13.02
C ASP A 3 -14.58 7.01 -11.78
N PHE A 4 -13.76 7.09 -10.73
CA PHE A 4 -13.92 6.32 -9.49
C PHE A 4 -15.22 6.67 -8.74
N SER A 5 -15.77 7.86 -8.94
CA SER A 5 -17.01 8.29 -8.27
C SER A 5 -18.25 7.46 -8.63
N LYS A 6 -18.17 6.68 -9.71
CA LYS A 6 -19.25 5.78 -10.16
C LYS A 6 -19.28 4.43 -9.41
N TYR A 7 -18.34 4.19 -8.52
CA TYR A 7 -18.19 2.90 -7.84
C TYR A 7 -18.31 3.06 -6.33
N GLN A 8 -18.83 2.03 -5.68
CA GLN A 8 -18.73 1.88 -4.23
C GLN A 8 -17.63 0.89 -3.92
N PHE A 9 -16.73 1.25 -3.03
CA PHE A 9 -15.59 0.43 -2.63
C PHE A 9 -15.74 -0.05 -1.19
N HIS A 10 -15.20 -1.24 -0.91
CA HIS A 10 -15.07 -1.73 0.45
C HIS A 10 -13.76 -1.19 1.06
N PRO A 11 -13.75 -0.79 2.34
CA PRO A 11 -12.51 -0.42 3.01
C PRO A 11 -11.48 -1.56 2.98
N VAL A 12 -10.23 -1.26 2.63
CA VAL A 12 -9.15 -2.26 2.62
C VAL A 12 -8.75 -2.69 4.03
N ILE A 13 -8.88 -1.79 5.01
CA ILE A 13 -8.77 -2.05 6.45
C ILE A 13 -9.92 -1.30 7.13
N LYS A 14 -10.51 -1.90 8.15
CA LYS A 14 -11.52 -1.26 8.99
C LYS A 14 -10.82 -0.42 10.06
N ILE A 15 -10.51 0.82 9.74
CA ILE A 15 -9.96 1.77 10.72
C ILE A 15 -11.06 2.43 11.54
N PRO A 16 -10.87 2.65 12.87
CA PRO A 16 -11.80 3.40 13.68
C PRO A 16 -11.84 4.87 13.25
N LYS A 17 -12.82 5.64 13.73
CA LYS A 17 -12.90 7.08 13.44
C LYS A 17 -11.76 7.88 14.08
N ASP A 18 -11.20 7.37 15.16
CA ASP A 18 -10.10 7.98 15.91
C ASP A 18 -8.77 7.36 15.47
N TYR A 19 -8.20 7.88 14.40
CA TYR A 19 -6.87 7.57 13.91
C TYR A 19 -6.02 8.82 13.78
N GLU A 20 -4.70 8.65 13.76
CA GLU A 20 -3.77 9.77 13.54
C GLU A 20 -3.48 9.95 12.04
N VAL A 21 -3.28 11.19 11.60
CA VAL A 21 -2.67 11.48 10.31
C VAL A 21 -1.23 11.90 10.57
N TYR A 22 -0.28 11.15 10.00
CA TYR A 22 1.13 11.41 10.20
C TYR A 22 1.63 12.52 9.29
N ASP A 23 2.65 13.23 9.75
CA ASP A 23 3.44 14.16 8.95
C ASP A 23 4.89 13.68 8.96
N PHE A 24 5.31 13.09 7.83
CA PHE A 24 6.67 12.59 7.65
C PHE A 24 7.58 13.55 6.87
N THR A 25 7.12 14.77 6.59
CA THR A 25 7.94 15.77 5.87
C THR A 25 9.22 16.17 6.62
N GLN A 26 9.21 16.01 7.95
CA GLN A 26 10.38 16.25 8.81
C GLN A 26 11.18 14.98 9.13
N GLY A 27 10.80 13.83 8.57
CA GLY A 27 11.39 12.53 8.86
C GLY A 27 10.57 11.67 9.80
N TYR A 28 11.07 10.47 10.08
CA TYR A 28 10.45 9.50 10.97
C TYR A 28 11.09 9.59 12.36
N ASP A 29 10.27 9.71 13.38
CA ASP A 29 10.67 9.61 14.79
C ASP A 29 10.16 8.28 15.36
N GLU A 30 11.06 7.32 15.56
CA GLU A 30 10.73 6.01 16.13
C GLU A 30 10.24 6.07 17.59
N ASN A 31 10.58 7.15 18.30
CA ASN A 31 10.21 7.35 19.71
C ASN A 31 8.90 8.14 19.84
N ARG A 32 8.29 8.53 18.73
CA ARG A 32 7.02 9.25 18.77
C ARG A 32 5.96 8.39 19.47
N PRO A 33 5.32 8.89 20.55
CA PRO A 33 4.23 8.16 21.19
C PRO A 33 3.03 8.07 20.24
N LEU A 34 2.56 6.86 19.98
CA LEU A 34 1.33 6.63 19.22
C LEU A 34 0.13 6.77 20.17
N LYS A 35 -0.84 7.58 19.81
CA LYS A 35 -2.10 7.73 20.56
C LYS A 35 -3.05 6.57 20.29
N THR A 36 -2.94 5.98 19.13
CA THR A 36 -3.74 4.85 18.64
C THR A 36 -2.85 3.98 17.74
N PRO A 37 -3.10 2.66 17.63
CA PRO A 37 -2.39 1.81 16.70
C PRO A 37 -2.74 2.09 15.23
N TYR A 38 -3.75 2.92 14.97
CA TYR A 38 -4.19 3.28 13.63
C TYR A 38 -3.69 4.67 13.24
N GLY A 39 -3.15 4.76 12.04
CA GLY A 39 -2.66 6.04 11.54
C GLY A 39 -2.45 6.02 10.04
N ILE A 40 -2.39 7.21 9.45
CA ILE A 40 -2.29 7.38 7.99
C ILE A 40 -1.01 8.11 7.63
N GLY A 41 -0.16 7.44 6.87
CA GLY A 41 0.95 8.05 6.13
C GLY A 41 0.48 8.43 4.72
N LYS A 42 0.73 9.70 4.34
CA LYS A 42 0.08 10.32 3.19
C LYS A 42 0.68 9.91 1.84
N TYR A 43 -0.15 9.92 0.82
CA TYR A 43 0.23 9.85 -0.59
C TYR A 43 0.88 11.17 -1.04
N ASN A 44 1.81 11.08 -2.01
CA ASN A 44 2.55 12.21 -2.58
C ASN A 44 3.23 13.08 -1.51
N GLU A 45 3.72 12.45 -0.45
CA GLU A 45 4.41 13.11 0.64
C GLU A 45 5.91 12.95 0.49
N LYS A 46 6.63 14.09 0.47
CA LYS A 46 8.11 14.08 0.46
C LYS A 46 8.62 13.80 1.88
N ARG A 47 9.24 12.64 2.07
CA ARG A 47 9.65 12.08 3.36
C ARG A 47 11.17 12.15 3.52
N LYS A 48 11.67 13.26 4.00
CA LYS A 48 13.12 13.48 4.18
C LYS A 48 13.70 12.49 5.19
N ASN A 49 14.87 11.91 4.84
CA ASN A 49 15.66 11.03 5.70
C ASN A 49 14.93 9.76 6.20
N MET A 50 13.78 9.41 5.63
CA MET A 50 13.07 8.18 5.99
C MET A 50 13.61 6.95 5.24
N TYR A 51 13.97 7.14 3.99
CA TYR A 51 14.42 6.07 3.10
C TYR A 51 15.95 6.04 3.06
N VAL A 52 16.54 5.53 4.16
CA VAL A 52 17.99 5.45 4.37
C VAL A 52 18.43 4.00 4.24
N GLY A 53 19.09 3.62 3.19
CA GLY A 53 19.58 2.27 3.00
C GLY A 53 19.98 2.02 1.56
N GLU A 54 20.55 0.83 1.30
CA GLU A 54 21.03 0.44 -0.01
C GLU A 54 19.94 0.54 -1.09
N LEU A 55 18.69 0.17 -0.74
CA LEU A 55 17.54 0.20 -1.64
C LEU A 55 17.20 1.62 -2.12
N TYR A 56 17.59 2.65 -1.36
CA TYR A 56 17.22 4.06 -1.59
C TYR A 56 18.44 4.96 -1.82
N LYS A 57 19.61 4.41 -2.16
CA LYS A 57 20.84 5.18 -2.45
C LYS A 57 20.66 6.26 -3.51
N ASP A 58 19.68 6.12 -4.35
CA ASP A 58 19.31 7.06 -5.39
C ASP A 58 18.45 8.23 -4.91
N GLN A 59 18.22 8.36 -3.61
CA GLN A 59 17.51 9.48 -2.97
C GLN A 59 16.03 9.63 -3.36
N ARG A 60 15.34 8.52 -3.65
CA ARG A 60 13.89 8.52 -3.80
C ARG A 60 13.24 8.80 -2.44
N ASP A 61 12.41 9.83 -2.36
CA ASP A 61 11.84 10.29 -1.10
C ASP A 61 10.36 10.71 -1.17
N ILE A 62 9.70 10.57 -2.33
CA ILE A 62 8.28 10.92 -2.48
C ILE A 62 7.44 9.65 -2.51
N HIS A 63 6.57 9.51 -1.53
CA HIS A 63 5.74 8.33 -1.29
C HIS A 63 4.56 8.25 -2.27
N MET A 64 4.36 7.10 -2.93
CA MET A 64 3.34 6.90 -3.97
C MET A 64 2.16 6.02 -3.56
N GLY A 65 2.10 5.61 -2.30
CA GLY A 65 0.98 4.90 -1.71
C GLY A 65 0.35 5.66 -0.55
N ILE A 66 -0.54 4.98 0.16
CA ILE A 66 -1.01 5.37 1.49
C ILE A 66 -0.59 4.26 2.44
N ASP A 67 0.06 4.64 3.55
CA ASP A 67 0.36 3.71 4.62
C ASP A 67 -0.76 3.78 5.66
N ILE A 68 -1.34 2.63 5.98
CA ILE A 68 -2.40 2.50 6.99
C ILE A 68 -1.83 1.71 8.16
N GLY A 69 -1.40 2.42 9.22
CA GLY A 69 -0.99 1.79 10.48
C GLY A 69 -2.15 1.00 11.06
N ALA A 70 -1.90 -0.25 11.44
CA ALA A 70 -2.87 -1.15 12.02
C ALA A 70 -2.17 -2.24 12.84
N PRO A 71 -2.84 -2.88 13.82
CA PRO A 71 -2.28 -4.00 14.57
C PRO A 71 -1.84 -5.17 13.68
N VAL A 72 -0.82 -5.91 14.11
CA VAL A 72 -0.45 -7.19 13.50
C VAL A 72 -1.65 -8.13 13.48
N GLY A 73 -1.89 -8.76 12.33
CA GLY A 73 -2.98 -9.70 12.15
C GLY A 73 -4.32 -9.06 11.79
N ASP A 74 -4.41 -7.74 11.73
CA ASP A 74 -5.62 -7.08 11.20
C ASP A 74 -5.85 -7.52 9.75
N SER A 75 -7.13 -7.76 9.43
CA SER A 75 -7.54 -8.26 8.12
C SER A 75 -7.49 -7.17 7.06
N VAL A 76 -6.93 -7.55 5.90
CA VAL A 76 -6.88 -6.73 4.69
C VAL A 76 -7.90 -7.26 3.69
N HIS A 77 -8.70 -6.38 3.13
CA HIS A 77 -9.84 -6.74 2.28
C HIS A 77 -9.66 -6.25 0.84
N ALA A 78 -10.26 -7.00 -0.10
CA ALA A 78 -10.38 -6.56 -1.48
C ALA A 78 -11.30 -5.32 -1.55
N PHE A 79 -10.82 -4.22 -2.10
CA PHE A 79 -11.64 -3.00 -2.21
C PHE A 79 -12.75 -3.13 -3.26
N TYR A 80 -12.59 -4.03 -4.24
CA TYR A 80 -13.55 -4.29 -5.32
C TYR A 80 -13.39 -5.72 -5.86
N ASP A 81 -14.35 -6.17 -6.67
CA ASP A 81 -14.26 -7.44 -7.41
C ASP A 81 -13.02 -7.47 -8.30
N GLY A 82 -12.31 -8.59 -8.34
CA GLY A 82 -11.08 -8.70 -9.12
C GLY A 82 -10.47 -10.10 -9.09
N GLU A 83 -9.17 -10.13 -9.19
CA GLU A 83 -8.39 -11.36 -9.12
C GLU A 83 -7.02 -11.12 -8.46
N ILE A 84 -6.48 -12.16 -7.84
CA ILE A 84 -5.08 -12.20 -7.43
C ILE A 84 -4.23 -12.14 -8.70
N PHE A 85 -3.35 -11.14 -8.78
CA PHE A 85 -2.50 -10.96 -9.94
C PHE A 85 -1.10 -11.50 -9.71
N LEU A 86 -0.42 -11.09 -8.63
CA LEU A 86 0.90 -11.56 -8.23
C LEU A 86 0.97 -11.69 -6.72
N THR A 87 1.81 -12.60 -6.25
CA THR A 87 2.22 -12.72 -4.86
C THR A 87 3.73 -12.85 -4.77
N GLY A 88 4.37 -12.31 -3.75
CA GLY A 88 5.82 -12.38 -3.62
C GLY A 88 6.34 -11.96 -2.26
N TYR A 89 7.65 -12.09 -2.10
CA TYR A 89 8.39 -11.65 -0.94
C TYR A 89 9.53 -10.71 -1.33
N ASN A 90 9.46 -9.47 -0.87
CA ASN A 90 10.45 -8.42 -1.07
C ASN A 90 11.32 -8.31 0.18
N GLY A 91 12.32 -9.17 0.32
CA GLY A 91 13.04 -9.45 1.57
C GLY A 91 14.14 -8.47 1.95
N LEU A 92 14.35 -7.37 1.22
CA LEU A 92 15.32 -6.35 1.62
C LEU A 92 14.81 -5.54 2.80
N SER A 93 15.71 -5.09 3.66
CA SER A 93 15.37 -4.17 4.76
C SER A 93 14.69 -2.91 4.21
N LEU A 94 13.63 -2.45 4.87
CA LEU A 94 12.78 -1.33 4.48
C LEU A 94 11.98 -1.54 3.18
N SER A 95 11.97 -2.77 2.63
CA SER A 95 11.12 -3.15 1.51
C SER A 95 9.77 -3.68 1.99
N TYR A 96 8.92 -4.09 1.05
CA TYR A 96 7.52 -4.48 1.32
C TYR A 96 7.33 -5.77 2.12
N GLY A 97 8.36 -6.61 2.31
CA GLY A 97 8.14 -7.93 2.90
C GLY A 97 7.20 -8.79 2.03
N TYR A 98 6.27 -9.49 2.66
CA TYR A 98 5.25 -10.24 1.93
C TYR A 98 4.27 -9.29 1.26
N THR A 99 4.01 -9.54 -0.01
CA THR A 99 3.33 -8.62 -0.92
C THR A 99 2.30 -9.35 -1.77
N LEU A 100 1.17 -8.73 -1.97
CA LEU A 100 0.08 -9.17 -2.84
C LEU A 100 -0.24 -8.06 -3.84
N ILE A 101 -0.41 -8.40 -5.11
CA ILE A 101 -0.98 -7.49 -6.10
C ILE A 101 -2.28 -8.10 -6.62
N THR A 102 -3.33 -7.30 -6.63
CA THR A 102 -4.62 -7.64 -7.23
C THR A 102 -4.81 -6.87 -8.53
N LYS A 103 -5.66 -7.42 -9.42
CA LYS A 103 -6.10 -6.78 -10.66
C LYS A 103 -7.61 -6.61 -10.63
N HIS A 104 -8.06 -5.42 -11.00
CA HIS A 104 -9.48 -5.07 -11.07
C HIS A 104 -9.79 -4.45 -12.43
N LEU A 105 -11.04 -4.58 -12.89
CA LEU A 105 -11.52 -3.96 -14.11
C LEU A 105 -12.58 -2.91 -13.77
N LEU A 106 -12.25 -1.65 -13.96
CA LEU A 106 -13.16 -0.52 -13.69
C LEU A 106 -13.39 0.29 -14.98
N GLY A 107 -14.62 0.34 -15.45
CA GLY A 107 -14.97 1.08 -16.67
C GLY A 107 -14.21 0.61 -17.93
N GLY A 108 -13.86 -0.68 -18.00
CA GLY A 108 -13.09 -1.24 -19.11
C GLY A 108 -11.58 -0.99 -19.02
N VAL A 109 -11.09 -0.43 -17.91
CA VAL A 109 -9.66 -0.16 -17.66
C VAL A 109 -9.17 -1.08 -16.55
N ASP A 110 -8.05 -1.76 -16.81
CA ASP A 110 -7.36 -2.53 -15.78
C ASP A 110 -6.68 -1.58 -14.78
N ILE A 111 -6.84 -1.86 -13.49
CA ILE A 111 -6.11 -1.22 -12.40
C ILE A 111 -5.52 -2.28 -11.48
N TYR A 112 -4.30 -2.07 -11.05
CA TYR A 112 -3.55 -2.96 -10.17
C TYR A 112 -3.44 -2.32 -8.80
N ALA A 113 -3.63 -3.11 -7.75
CA ALA A 113 -3.46 -2.64 -6.37
C ALA A 113 -2.42 -3.49 -5.66
N LEU A 114 -1.39 -2.84 -5.13
CA LEU A 114 -0.36 -3.45 -4.31
C LEU A 114 -0.75 -3.32 -2.83
N TYR A 115 -0.61 -4.42 -2.12
CA TYR A 115 -0.72 -4.55 -0.67
C TYR A 115 0.62 -5.05 -0.14
N GLY A 116 1.36 -4.19 0.55
CA GLY A 116 2.66 -4.49 1.13
C GLY A 116 2.62 -4.66 2.64
N HIS A 117 3.70 -5.19 3.21
CA HIS A 117 3.92 -5.39 4.64
C HIS A 117 2.96 -6.41 5.28
N LEU A 118 2.62 -7.43 4.51
CA LEU A 118 1.71 -8.50 4.91
C LEU A 118 2.43 -9.58 5.73
N ASP A 119 1.65 -10.45 6.37
CA ASP A 119 2.16 -11.67 6.97
C ASP A 119 2.42 -12.76 5.92
N ASN A 120 3.22 -13.77 6.28
CA ASN A 120 3.53 -14.89 5.40
C ASN A 120 2.29 -15.66 4.94
N LYS A 121 1.28 -15.81 5.79
CA LYS A 121 0.04 -16.56 5.47
C LYS A 121 -0.75 -15.89 4.36
N SER A 122 -0.62 -14.58 4.21
CA SER A 122 -1.31 -13.78 3.20
C SER A 122 -1.03 -14.22 1.77
N ILE A 123 0.15 -14.80 1.49
CA ILE A 123 0.52 -15.25 0.15
C ILE A 123 0.40 -16.77 -0.04
N GLN A 124 0.24 -17.52 1.06
CA GLN A 124 0.10 -18.98 0.99
C GLN A 124 -1.22 -19.36 0.32
N ASN A 125 -1.17 -20.36 -0.57
CA ASN A 125 -2.34 -20.89 -1.28
C ASN A 125 -3.09 -19.88 -2.16
N LYS A 126 -2.49 -18.74 -2.47
CA LYS A 126 -3.00 -17.80 -3.46
C LYS A 126 -2.35 -18.07 -4.82
N VAL A 127 -3.18 -18.09 -5.84
CA VAL A 127 -2.70 -18.36 -7.21
C VAL A 127 -3.12 -17.22 -8.14
N PRO A 128 -2.26 -16.80 -9.09
CA PRO A 128 -2.63 -15.82 -10.11
C PRO A 128 -3.91 -16.25 -10.86
N GLY A 129 -4.82 -15.29 -11.07
CA GLY A 129 -6.12 -15.52 -11.68
C GLY A 129 -7.23 -15.97 -10.73
N GLN A 130 -6.92 -16.28 -9.45
CA GLN A 130 -7.92 -16.56 -8.42
C GLN A 130 -8.85 -15.36 -8.25
N LYS A 131 -10.16 -15.57 -8.44
CA LYS A 131 -11.16 -14.50 -8.30
C LYS A 131 -11.36 -14.13 -6.83
N ILE A 132 -11.51 -12.84 -6.61
CA ILE A 132 -11.84 -12.24 -5.32
C ILE A 132 -13.06 -11.34 -5.47
N LYS A 133 -13.87 -11.29 -4.41
CA LYS A 133 -15.02 -10.42 -4.32
C LYS A 133 -14.73 -9.23 -3.44
N GLN A 134 -15.40 -8.13 -3.72
CA GLN A 134 -15.40 -6.95 -2.86
C GLN A 134 -15.70 -7.35 -1.41
N GLY A 135 -14.80 -6.95 -0.49
CA GLY A 135 -14.92 -7.27 0.94
C GLY A 135 -14.34 -8.61 1.37
N ASP A 136 -13.90 -9.47 0.44
CA ASP A 136 -13.18 -10.70 0.81
C ASP A 136 -11.92 -10.35 1.61
N VAL A 137 -11.65 -11.12 2.67
CA VAL A 137 -10.34 -11.05 3.34
C VAL A 137 -9.29 -11.68 2.44
N ILE A 138 -8.34 -10.89 2.00
CA ILE A 138 -7.30 -11.31 1.08
C ILE A 138 -5.91 -11.40 1.71
N ALA A 139 -5.70 -10.75 2.87
CA ALA A 139 -4.41 -10.72 3.55
C ALA A 139 -4.56 -10.32 5.01
N TRP A 140 -3.44 -10.30 5.74
CA TRP A 140 -3.32 -9.82 7.11
C TRP A 140 -2.04 -9.00 7.27
N ILE A 141 -2.04 -8.05 8.21
CA ILE A 141 -0.87 -7.22 8.53
C ILE A 141 0.22 -8.07 9.17
N GLY A 142 1.43 -8.00 8.61
CA GLY A 142 2.62 -8.69 9.09
C GLY A 142 3.31 -7.99 10.27
N ASP A 143 4.06 -8.76 11.04
CA ASP A 143 4.93 -8.22 12.07
C ASP A 143 6.28 -7.75 11.49
N ARG A 144 7.15 -7.20 12.36
CA ARG A 144 8.46 -6.68 11.95
C ARG A 144 9.38 -7.72 11.30
N SER A 145 9.22 -9.00 11.60
CA SER A 145 10.04 -10.06 11.02
C SER A 145 9.65 -10.39 9.58
N GLU A 146 8.44 -10.00 9.19
CA GLU A 146 7.80 -10.35 7.90
C GLU A 146 7.67 -9.15 6.96
N ASN A 147 7.61 -7.93 7.50
CA ASN A 147 7.19 -6.72 6.81
C ASN A 147 8.34 -5.77 6.41
N GLY A 148 9.57 -6.27 6.35
CA GLY A 148 10.75 -5.44 6.05
C GLY A 148 11.36 -4.72 7.25
N GLY A 149 10.95 -5.06 8.49
CA GLY A 149 11.49 -4.51 9.75
C GLY A 149 10.79 -3.24 10.23
N LEU A 150 9.66 -2.89 9.62
CA LEU A 150 8.91 -1.65 9.89
C LEU A 150 7.84 -1.83 10.97
N ASN A 151 7.32 -0.73 11.50
CA ASN A 151 6.12 -0.77 12.32
C ASN A 151 4.95 -1.37 11.53
N PRO A 152 4.06 -2.16 12.17
CA PRO A 152 2.96 -2.81 11.49
C PRO A 152 2.04 -1.80 10.78
N HIS A 153 1.88 -1.97 9.48
CA HIS A 153 1.02 -1.14 8.62
C HIS A 153 0.77 -1.85 7.30
N LEU A 154 -0.23 -1.41 6.57
CA LEU A 154 -0.45 -1.72 5.16
C LEU A 154 0.12 -0.59 4.31
N HIS A 155 1.01 -0.87 3.38
CA HIS A 155 1.25 0.01 2.24
C HIS A 155 0.25 -0.35 1.15
N PHE A 156 -0.65 0.57 0.81
CA PHE A 156 -1.64 0.41 -0.25
C PHE A 156 -1.38 1.39 -1.39
N GLN A 157 -1.19 0.85 -2.60
CA GLN A 157 -0.86 1.65 -3.78
C GLN A 157 -1.59 1.14 -5.01
N LEU A 158 -2.03 2.07 -5.86
CA LEU A 158 -2.68 1.79 -7.14
C LEU A 158 -1.73 2.03 -8.31
N SER A 159 -1.92 1.28 -9.41
CA SER A 159 -1.18 1.47 -10.66
C SER A 159 -2.05 1.23 -11.87
N TYR A 160 -1.96 2.13 -12.86
CA TYR A 160 -2.52 1.91 -14.21
C TYR A 160 -1.61 1.05 -15.10
N ILE A 161 -0.34 0.89 -14.71
CA ILE A 161 0.62 0.07 -15.44
C ILE A 161 0.63 -1.32 -14.83
N LYS A 162 0.54 -2.33 -15.70
CA LYS A 162 0.67 -3.73 -15.32
C LYS A 162 2.06 -4.00 -14.73
N PRO A 163 2.18 -4.46 -13.47
CA PRO A 163 3.45 -4.86 -12.90
C PRO A 163 3.99 -6.14 -13.56
N GLU A 164 5.27 -6.20 -13.83
CA GLU A 164 5.95 -7.41 -14.31
C GLU A 164 6.35 -8.34 -13.18
N GLU A 165 6.63 -7.77 -12.01
CA GLU A 165 7.01 -8.47 -10.78
C GLU A 165 6.06 -8.08 -9.64
N CYS A 166 6.10 -8.80 -8.52
CA CYS A 166 5.31 -8.47 -7.33
C CYS A 166 5.91 -7.26 -6.58
N HIS A 167 6.11 -6.18 -7.33
CA HIS A 167 6.69 -4.93 -6.88
C HIS A 167 6.16 -3.75 -7.71
N ILE A 168 5.86 -2.64 -7.05
CA ILE A 168 5.58 -1.33 -7.65
C ILE A 168 6.44 -0.31 -6.89
N PRO A 169 7.12 0.65 -7.55
CA PRO A 169 7.91 1.65 -6.84
C PRO A 169 7.06 2.43 -5.83
N GLY A 170 7.28 2.21 -4.53
CA GLY A 170 6.55 2.88 -3.43
C GLY A 170 7.04 4.29 -3.17
N VAL A 171 8.23 4.62 -3.64
CA VAL A 171 8.82 5.96 -3.57
C VAL A 171 9.51 6.31 -4.88
N VAL A 172 9.43 7.58 -5.24
CA VAL A 172 9.97 8.10 -6.51
C VAL A 172 10.85 9.34 -6.27
N HIS A 173 11.64 9.68 -7.25
CA HIS A 173 12.38 10.95 -7.30
C HIS A 173 11.46 12.11 -7.65
N GLU A 174 11.82 13.31 -7.19
CA GLU A 174 11.15 14.54 -7.56
C GLU A 174 11.15 14.78 -9.09
N ARG A 175 12.24 14.43 -9.78
CA ARG A 175 12.34 14.52 -11.25
C ARG A 175 11.34 13.63 -12.00
N ASP A 176 10.89 12.54 -11.37
CA ASP A 176 9.97 11.55 -11.95
C ASP A 176 8.53 11.74 -11.47
N LEU A 177 8.28 12.72 -10.59
CA LEU A 177 7.00 12.89 -9.90
C LEU A 177 5.82 13.08 -10.84
N GLU A 178 5.94 14.00 -11.81
CA GLU A 178 4.85 14.31 -12.74
C GLU A 178 4.39 13.06 -13.51
N LYS A 179 5.34 12.26 -14.01
CA LYS A 179 5.05 11.00 -14.68
C LYS A 179 4.45 9.98 -13.72
N SER A 180 4.97 9.92 -12.49
CA SER A 180 4.50 8.96 -11.48
C SER A 180 3.07 9.23 -11.04
N LEU A 181 2.66 10.48 -10.91
CA LEU A 181 1.28 10.87 -10.60
C LEU A 181 0.27 10.46 -11.69
N GLN A 182 0.71 10.33 -12.94
CA GLN A 182 -0.12 9.82 -14.04
C GLN A 182 -0.27 8.29 -14.01
N ILE A 183 0.71 7.60 -13.43
CA ILE A 183 0.77 6.13 -13.36
C ILE A 183 0.13 5.60 -12.06
N TYR A 184 0.42 6.27 -10.95
CA TYR A 184 -0.01 5.87 -9.59
C TYR A 184 -1.04 6.87 -9.07
N PRO A 185 -2.34 6.62 -9.28
CA PRO A 185 -3.38 7.54 -8.80
C PRO A 185 -3.44 7.57 -7.27
N ASP A 186 -3.89 8.70 -6.71
CA ASP A 186 -4.11 8.82 -5.25
C ASP A 186 -5.05 7.72 -4.75
N PRO A 187 -4.60 6.86 -3.83
CA PRO A 187 -5.43 5.79 -3.30
C PRO A 187 -6.72 6.25 -2.62
N GLN A 188 -6.84 7.52 -2.24
CA GLN A 188 -8.08 8.08 -1.70
C GLN A 188 -9.25 7.99 -2.69
N CYS A 189 -8.99 7.80 -3.99
CA CYS A 189 -10.05 7.55 -4.98
C CYS A 189 -10.84 6.26 -4.72
N VAL A 190 -10.26 5.30 -3.99
CA VAL A 190 -10.94 4.06 -3.56
C VAL A 190 -11.09 3.95 -2.04
N LEU A 191 -10.19 4.56 -1.26
CA LEU A 191 -10.23 4.52 0.21
C LEU A 191 -11.22 5.53 0.81
N GLY A 192 -11.64 6.53 0.02
CA GLY A 192 -12.33 7.70 0.51
C GLY A 192 -11.37 8.72 1.12
N LYS A 193 -11.91 9.85 1.56
CA LYS A 193 -11.12 10.95 2.15
C LYS A 193 -10.60 10.53 3.53
N LEU A 194 -9.26 10.52 3.70
CA LEU A 194 -8.57 10.16 4.94
C LEU A 194 -7.90 11.35 5.64
N TYR A 195 -7.60 12.43 4.91
CA TYR A 195 -6.97 13.65 5.45
C TYR A 195 -7.31 14.87 4.60
#